data_2f6fa99da7d64eb823b08c202e68e59c
#
_entry.id   2f6fa99da7d64eb823b08c202e68e59c
#
_cell.length_a   1.000
_cell.length_b   1.000
_cell.length_c   1.000
_cell.angle_alpha   90.00
_cell.angle_beta   90.00
_cell.angle_gamma   90.00
#
_symmetry.space_group_name_H-M   'P 1'
#
loop_
_entity.id
_entity.type
_entity.pdbx_description
1 polymer ?
#
loop_
_entity_poly.entity_id
_entity_poly.type
_entity_poly.pdbx_seq_one_letter_code
_entity_poly.pdbx_strand_id
1 'polypeptide(L)'
;ERFMEIIKSDERWYDFFYTELTTGLRRGEICKLRWEDFDERNGKLKIRRSVGRIKNGVLPVGETKTEMGMREILLPPSTIELLLKRKENSVGNWIFPNFYHPEEPLNPQSAYTHLKVLLKKAGLPLIRFHDLRHTFATHAIAGGVDAKTLSGILGHTNASFTLDTYTHVTTDMQKNAAKIVGNFMDDIIGGMKNG
;
A
#
# COMPACT_ATOMS: atom_id res chain seq x y z
N GLU A 1 -3.05 15.72 -1.58
CA GLU A 1 -2.43 16.47 -2.69
C GLU A 1 -1.04 16.96 -2.31
N ARG A 2 -0.85 17.87 -1.33
CA ARG A 2 0.47 18.44 -0.92
C ARG A 2 1.56 17.40 -0.66
N PHE A 3 1.22 16.27 -0.02
CA PHE A 3 2.19 15.21 0.21
C PHE A 3 2.64 14.56 -1.11
N MET A 4 1.72 14.37 -2.07
CA MET A 4 2.07 13.85 -3.40
C MET A 4 2.99 14.81 -4.17
N GLU A 5 2.78 16.10 -4.07
CA GLU A 5 3.64 17.11 -4.71
C GLU A 5 5.07 17.05 -4.15
N ILE A 6 5.22 16.95 -2.82
CA ILE A 6 6.54 16.91 -2.20
C ILE A 6 7.28 15.61 -2.49
N ILE A 7 6.60 14.45 -2.52
CA ILE A 7 7.27 13.20 -2.85
C ILE A 7 7.70 13.15 -4.32
N LYS A 8 6.95 13.76 -5.25
CA LYS A 8 7.34 13.88 -6.66
C LYS A 8 8.64 14.67 -6.85
N SER A 9 8.93 15.61 -5.96
CA SER A 9 10.18 16.38 -6.00
C SER A 9 11.37 15.64 -5.41
N ASP A 10 11.17 14.46 -4.85
CA ASP A 10 12.21 13.65 -4.21
C ASP A 10 12.42 12.34 -4.99
N GLU A 11 13.19 12.41 -6.07
CA GLU A 11 13.45 11.29 -6.98
C GLU A 11 13.92 10.02 -6.26
N ARG A 12 14.69 10.18 -5.19
CA ARG A 12 15.27 9.06 -4.44
C ARG A 12 14.23 8.27 -3.65
N TRP A 13 13.19 8.95 -3.13
CA TRP A 13 12.20 8.38 -2.25
C TRP A 13 10.80 8.27 -2.89
N TYR A 14 10.63 8.85 -4.07
CA TYR A 14 9.35 8.85 -4.78
C TYR A 14 8.76 7.45 -4.90
N ASP A 15 9.52 6.52 -5.48
CA ASP A 15 9.06 5.15 -5.73
C ASP A 15 8.65 4.43 -4.45
N PHE A 16 9.40 4.64 -3.37
CA PHE A 16 9.10 4.05 -2.07
C PHE A 16 7.78 4.55 -1.50
N PHE A 17 7.60 5.87 -1.40
CA PHE A 17 6.38 6.43 -0.83
C PHE A 17 5.17 6.27 -1.76
N TYR A 18 5.37 6.31 -3.05
CA TYR A 18 4.29 6.02 -4.02
C TYR A 18 3.80 4.57 -3.87
N THR A 19 4.71 3.60 -3.78
CA THR A 19 4.35 2.19 -3.54
C THR A 19 3.63 2.02 -2.20
N GLU A 20 4.09 2.69 -1.14
CA GLU A 20 3.41 2.65 0.17
C GLU A 20 1.98 3.18 0.09
N LEU A 21 1.77 4.33 -0.55
CA LEU A 21 0.45 4.96 -0.69
C LEU A 21 -0.52 4.17 -1.57
N THR A 22 -0.02 3.35 -2.50
CA THR A 22 -0.84 2.56 -3.42
C THR A 22 -1.06 1.12 -2.97
N THR A 23 -0.34 0.66 -1.95
CA THR A 23 -0.43 -0.72 -1.45
C THR A 23 -0.82 -0.84 0.02
N GLY A 24 -0.59 0.21 0.81
CA GLY A 24 -0.85 0.22 2.24
C GLY A 24 -0.06 -0.82 3.02
N LEU A 25 1.13 -1.18 2.58
CA LEU A 25 1.99 -2.16 3.24
C LEU A 25 2.45 -1.69 4.63
N ARG A 26 2.77 -2.63 5.51
CA ARG A 26 3.45 -2.25 6.76
C ARG A 26 4.86 -1.79 6.44
N ARG A 27 5.36 -0.77 7.18
CA ARG A 27 6.73 -0.25 7.01
C ARG A 27 7.79 -1.35 6.91
N GLY A 28 7.70 -2.38 7.76
CA GLY A 28 8.64 -3.49 7.72
C GLY A 28 8.46 -4.43 6.53
N GLU A 29 7.28 -4.48 5.93
CA GLU A 29 7.00 -5.27 4.73
C GLU A 29 7.60 -4.60 3.50
N ILE A 30 7.27 -3.33 3.25
CA ILE A 30 7.77 -2.60 2.08
C ILE A 30 9.31 -2.50 2.05
N CYS A 31 9.95 -2.32 3.20
CA CYS A 31 11.42 -2.28 3.29
C CYS A 31 12.10 -3.64 2.98
N LYS A 32 11.36 -4.75 2.96
CA LYS A 32 11.89 -6.11 2.74
C LYS A 32 11.42 -6.76 1.44
N LEU A 33 10.83 -5.98 0.56
CA LEU A 33 10.41 -6.46 -0.75
C LEU A 33 11.64 -6.78 -1.60
N ARG A 34 11.60 -7.95 -2.23
CA ARG A 34 12.59 -8.38 -3.23
C ARG A 34 11.97 -8.45 -4.61
N TRP A 35 12.81 -8.42 -5.63
CA TRP A 35 12.36 -8.59 -7.00
C TRP A 35 11.69 -9.96 -7.26
N GLU A 36 12.09 -11.01 -6.54
CA GLU A 36 11.44 -12.33 -6.57
C GLU A 36 9.99 -12.32 -6.04
N ASP A 37 9.62 -11.29 -5.27
CA ASP A 37 8.27 -11.13 -4.74
C ASP A 37 7.33 -10.41 -5.73
N PHE A 38 7.87 -9.82 -6.79
CA PHE A 38 7.12 -9.11 -7.83
C PHE A 38 6.88 -10.00 -9.05
N ASP A 39 5.64 -10.42 -9.24
CA ASP A 39 5.17 -11.12 -10.43
C ASP A 39 4.73 -10.09 -11.49
N GLU A 40 5.66 -9.78 -12.37
CA GLU A 40 5.47 -8.78 -13.44
C GLU A 40 4.35 -9.14 -14.40
N ARG A 41 4.21 -10.43 -14.72
CA ARG A 41 3.23 -10.92 -15.71
C ARG A 41 1.80 -10.77 -15.21
N ASN A 42 1.58 -11.01 -13.92
CA ASN A 42 0.26 -10.97 -13.29
C ASN A 42 0.01 -9.68 -12.50
N GLY A 43 0.99 -8.77 -12.44
CA GLY A 43 0.89 -7.53 -11.66
C GLY A 43 0.68 -7.76 -10.17
N LYS A 44 1.30 -8.80 -9.61
CA LYS A 44 1.14 -9.21 -8.22
C LYS A 44 2.39 -8.95 -7.40
N LEU A 45 2.18 -8.66 -6.13
CA LEU A 45 3.24 -8.55 -5.15
C LEU A 45 2.98 -9.55 -4.00
N LYS A 46 3.97 -10.41 -3.72
CA LYS A 46 3.93 -11.40 -2.65
C LYS A 46 4.56 -10.81 -1.38
N ILE A 47 3.78 -10.74 -0.32
CA ILE A 47 4.26 -10.25 0.97
C ILE A 47 4.64 -11.45 1.83
N ARG A 48 5.93 -11.70 1.98
CA ARG A 48 6.46 -12.88 2.68
C ARG A 48 7.29 -12.52 3.90
N ARG A 49 7.82 -11.30 3.96
CA ARG A 49 8.83 -10.90 4.94
C ARG A 49 8.45 -9.60 5.62
N SER A 50 8.79 -9.50 6.88
CA SER A 50 8.68 -8.24 7.62
C SER A 50 9.90 -8.05 8.51
N VAL A 51 10.26 -6.80 8.76
CA VAL A 51 11.31 -6.48 9.73
C VAL A 51 10.69 -6.49 11.12
N GLY A 52 11.18 -7.36 11.99
CA GLY A 52 10.92 -7.28 13.42
C GLY A 52 11.55 -6.03 14.06
N ARG A 53 11.25 -5.78 15.34
CA ARG A 53 11.93 -4.73 16.11
C ARG A 53 13.41 -5.08 16.25
N ILE A 54 14.28 -4.05 16.10
CA ILE A 54 15.71 -4.20 16.38
C ILE A 54 15.89 -4.72 17.81
N LYS A 55 16.54 -5.88 17.95
CA LYS A 55 16.99 -6.41 19.23
C LYS A 55 18.51 -6.44 19.21
N ASN A 56 19.15 -5.80 20.21
CA ASN A 56 20.61 -5.78 20.38
C ASN A 56 21.38 -5.30 19.13
N GLY A 57 20.89 -4.26 18.44
CA GLY A 57 21.58 -3.72 17.27
C GLY A 57 21.43 -4.54 15.98
N VAL A 58 20.83 -5.74 16.04
CA VAL A 58 20.61 -6.60 14.89
C VAL A 58 19.16 -6.45 14.40
N LEU A 59 19.00 -6.21 13.11
CA LEU A 59 17.69 -6.25 12.42
C LEU A 59 17.33 -7.73 12.17
N PRO A 60 16.40 -8.33 12.92
CA PRO A 60 15.97 -9.67 12.61
C PRO A 60 15.20 -9.67 11.29
N VAL A 61 15.76 -10.32 10.28
CA VAL A 61 15.07 -10.67 9.04
C VAL A 61 14.34 -11.98 9.31
N GLY A 62 13.05 -11.93 9.50
CA GLY A 62 12.23 -13.12 9.69
C GLY A 62 11.10 -13.18 8.67
N GLU A 63 10.67 -14.38 8.34
CA GLU A 63 9.37 -14.60 7.69
C GLU A 63 8.26 -14.03 8.59
N THR A 64 7.16 -13.59 7.98
CA THR A 64 6.00 -13.14 8.74
C THR A 64 5.55 -14.27 9.67
N LYS A 65 5.47 -13.99 10.96
CA LYS A 65 5.23 -14.99 12.03
C LYS A 65 3.88 -15.72 11.95
N THR A 66 3.03 -15.39 11.00
CA THR A 66 1.71 -16.01 10.82
C THR A 66 1.47 -16.26 9.34
N GLU A 67 0.82 -17.37 8.99
CA GLU A 67 0.35 -17.68 7.63
C GLU A 67 -0.47 -16.52 7.03
N MET A 68 -1.25 -15.81 7.84
CA MET A 68 -2.02 -14.63 7.43
C MET A 68 -1.15 -13.40 7.12
N GLY A 69 0.12 -13.40 7.51
CA GLY A 69 1.08 -12.36 7.10
C GLY A 69 1.62 -12.58 5.68
N MET A 70 1.54 -13.82 5.17
CA MET A 70 1.86 -14.14 3.79
C MET A 70 0.61 -13.96 2.93
N ARG A 71 0.67 -13.00 2.02
CA ARG A 71 -0.43 -12.68 1.11
C ARG A 71 0.07 -12.20 -0.22
N GLU A 72 -0.78 -12.31 -1.23
CA GLU A 72 -0.59 -11.68 -2.53
C GLU A 72 -1.52 -10.49 -2.66
N ILE A 73 -1.02 -9.40 -3.20
CA ILE A 73 -1.82 -8.22 -3.54
C ILE A 73 -1.68 -7.93 -5.03
N LEU A 74 -2.77 -7.55 -5.68
CA LEU A 74 -2.76 -6.99 -7.03
C LEU A 74 -2.33 -5.53 -6.94
N LEU A 75 -1.44 -5.14 -7.85
CA LEU A 75 -0.94 -3.77 -7.92
C LEU A 75 -1.75 -2.95 -8.92
N PRO A 76 -1.97 -1.65 -8.67
CA PRO A 76 -2.46 -0.73 -9.68
C PRO A 76 -1.49 -0.67 -10.88
N PRO A 77 -1.99 -0.46 -12.12
CA PRO A 77 -1.15 -0.36 -13.31
C PRO A 77 0.00 0.64 -13.17
N SER A 78 -0.26 1.80 -12.57
CA SER A 78 0.74 2.83 -12.32
C SER A 78 1.87 2.38 -11.37
N THR A 79 1.57 1.52 -10.41
CA THR A 79 2.58 0.94 -9.51
C THR A 79 3.39 -0.14 -10.22
N ILE A 80 2.76 -0.92 -11.10
CA ILE A 80 3.44 -1.92 -11.93
C ILE A 80 4.47 -1.22 -12.83
N GLU A 81 4.04 -0.19 -13.56
CA GLU A 81 4.90 0.60 -14.45
C GLU A 81 6.09 1.21 -13.70
N LEU A 82 5.82 1.81 -12.53
CA LEU A 82 6.85 2.37 -11.67
C LEU A 82 7.89 1.31 -11.24
N LEU A 83 7.43 0.13 -10.82
CA LEU A 83 8.34 -0.94 -10.39
C LEU A 83 9.13 -1.54 -11.56
N LEU A 84 8.52 -1.67 -12.75
CA LEU A 84 9.23 -2.12 -13.95
C LEU A 84 10.38 -1.16 -14.32
N LYS A 85 10.09 0.13 -14.39
CA LYS A 85 11.09 1.17 -14.64
C LYS A 85 12.21 1.17 -13.59
N ARG A 86 11.84 1.00 -12.33
CA ARG A 86 12.81 0.90 -11.23
C ARG A 86 13.71 -0.33 -11.38
N LYS A 87 13.15 -1.45 -11.83
CA LYS A 87 13.87 -2.72 -12.00
C LYS A 87 14.99 -2.62 -13.03
N GLU A 88 14.76 -1.89 -14.12
CA GLU A 88 15.77 -1.67 -15.19
C GLU A 88 17.08 -1.08 -14.64
N ASN A 89 16.99 -0.25 -13.59
CA ASN A 89 18.13 0.44 -12.99
C ASN A 89 18.52 -0.15 -11.62
N SER A 90 17.97 -1.31 -11.24
CA SER A 90 18.20 -1.88 -9.93
C SER A 90 19.49 -2.67 -9.87
N VAL A 91 20.17 -2.57 -8.72
CA VAL A 91 21.33 -3.40 -8.38
C VAL A 91 20.95 -4.29 -7.19
N GLY A 92 21.12 -5.61 -7.34
CA GLY A 92 20.83 -6.57 -6.27
C GLY A 92 19.37 -7.03 -6.22
N ASN A 93 18.99 -7.62 -5.10
CA ASN A 93 17.73 -8.36 -4.96
C ASN A 93 16.59 -7.55 -4.34
N TRP A 94 16.88 -6.38 -3.74
CA TRP A 94 15.89 -5.58 -3.02
C TRP A 94 15.20 -4.59 -3.95
N ILE A 95 13.87 -4.49 -3.86
CA ILE A 95 13.12 -3.44 -4.57
C ILE A 95 13.51 -2.07 -4.01
N PHE A 96 13.65 -1.98 -2.68
CA PHE A 96 14.11 -0.78 -1.99
C PHE A 96 15.36 -1.11 -1.15
N PRO A 97 16.56 -0.99 -1.73
CA PRO A 97 17.81 -1.24 -1.03
C PRO A 97 18.17 -0.12 -0.07
N ASN A 98 19.08 -0.41 0.84
CA ASN A 98 19.80 0.61 1.59
C ASN A 98 20.63 1.46 0.61
N PHE A 99 20.58 2.76 0.73
CA PHE A 99 21.24 3.68 -0.19
C PHE A 99 22.77 3.65 -0.15
N TYR A 100 23.33 3.21 0.96
CA TYR A 100 24.78 3.12 1.19
C TYR A 100 25.29 1.67 1.11
N HIS A 101 24.42 0.71 1.30
CA HIS A 101 24.68 -0.72 1.30
C HIS A 101 23.62 -1.44 0.45
N PRO A 102 23.74 -1.42 -0.90
CA PRO A 102 22.70 -1.95 -1.80
C PRO A 102 22.41 -3.45 -1.63
N GLU A 103 23.35 -4.19 -1.04
CA GLU A 103 23.18 -5.60 -0.64
C GLU A 103 22.22 -5.79 0.54
N GLU A 104 21.95 -4.71 1.30
CA GLU A 104 21.04 -4.71 2.43
C GLU A 104 19.69 -4.09 2.04
N PRO A 105 18.60 -4.47 2.73
CA PRO A 105 17.31 -3.83 2.57
C PRO A 105 17.29 -2.43 3.17
N LEU A 106 16.35 -1.60 2.75
CA LEU A 106 16.12 -0.28 3.34
C LEU A 106 15.82 -0.40 4.83
N ASN A 107 16.52 0.41 5.63
CA ASN A 107 16.25 0.47 7.07
C ASN A 107 14.89 1.17 7.32
N PRO A 108 13.95 0.52 8.02
CA PRO A 108 12.64 1.13 8.31
C PRO A 108 12.73 2.44 9.09
N GLN A 109 13.78 2.62 9.90
CA GLN A 109 13.97 3.87 10.62
C GLN A 109 14.37 5.01 9.68
N SER A 110 15.17 4.73 8.64
CA SER A 110 15.51 5.73 7.61
C SER A 110 14.26 6.21 6.87
N ALA A 111 13.36 5.28 6.50
CA ALA A 111 12.09 5.62 5.86
C ALA A 111 11.22 6.52 6.76
N TYR A 112 11.14 6.23 8.06
CA TYR A 112 10.39 7.06 8.99
C TYR A 112 11.01 8.45 9.21
N THR A 113 12.33 8.50 9.32
CA THR A 113 13.04 9.78 9.46
C THR A 113 12.83 10.65 8.23
N HIS A 114 12.90 10.04 7.03
CA HIS A 114 12.69 10.78 5.78
C HIS A 114 11.24 11.25 5.61
N LEU A 115 10.26 10.45 6.01
CA LEU A 115 8.86 10.88 6.06
C LEU A 115 8.69 12.20 6.83
N LYS A 116 9.32 12.31 8.01
CA LYS A 116 9.27 13.55 8.81
C LYS A 116 9.87 14.75 8.07
N VAL A 117 10.96 14.52 7.33
CA VAL A 117 11.59 15.58 6.51
C VAL A 117 10.63 16.06 5.43
N LEU A 118 9.99 15.14 4.71
CA LEU A 118 9.01 15.46 3.66
C LEU A 118 7.79 16.20 4.22
N LEU A 119 7.23 15.72 5.34
CA LEU A 119 6.09 16.37 5.99
C LEU A 119 6.43 17.80 6.43
N LYS A 120 7.62 18.01 7.01
CA LYS A 120 8.08 19.34 7.39
C LYS A 120 8.24 20.26 6.18
N LYS A 121 8.84 19.75 5.09
CA LYS A 121 8.99 20.51 3.83
C LYS A 121 7.65 20.90 3.22
N ALA A 122 6.65 20.02 3.33
CA ALA A 122 5.30 20.26 2.83
C ALA A 122 4.43 21.14 3.74
N GLY A 123 4.93 21.53 4.92
CA GLY A 123 4.13 22.25 5.92
C GLY A 123 2.96 21.41 6.47
N LEU A 124 3.11 20.08 6.51
CA LEU A 124 2.10 19.15 6.98
C LEU A 124 2.36 18.72 8.43
N PRO A 125 1.31 18.35 9.18
CA PRO A 125 1.45 17.78 10.51
C PRO A 125 2.34 16.53 10.52
N LEU A 126 3.10 16.34 11.57
CA LEU A 126 3.89 15.11 11.76
C LEU A 126 2.93 13.96 12.07
N ILE A 127 2.96 12.95 11.21
CA ILE A 127 2.20 11.71 11.36
C ILE A 127 3.15 10.51 11.57
N ARG A 128 2.60 9.41 12.08
CA ARG A 128 3.33 8.14 12.16
C ARG A 128 3.41 7.52 10.77
N PHE A 129 4.40 6.69 10.52
CA PHE A 129 4.50 5.96 9.26
C PHE A 129 3.25 5.10 8.99
N HIS A 130 2.67 4.52 10.04
CA HIS A 130 1.46 3.70 9.92
C HIS A 130 0.23 4.48 9.46
N ASP A 131 0.22 5.79 9.63
CA ASP A 131 -0.90 6.63 9.20
C ASP A 131 -0.97 6.76 7.66
N LEU A 132 0.12 6.50 6.91
CA LEU A 132 0.08 6.36 5.45
C LEU A 132 -0.77 5.15 5.03
N ARG A 133 -0.64 4.04 5.73
CA ARG A 133 -1.48 2.84 5.52
C ARG A 133 -2.94 3.10 5.90
N HIS A 134 -3.21 3.87 6.97
CA HIS A 134 -4.56 4.32 7.29
C HIS A 134 -5.15 5.18 6.18
N THR A 135 -4.35 6.07 5.59
CA THR A 135 -4.75 6.89 4.44
C THR A 135 -5.15 6.00 3.25
N PHE A 136 -4.31 5.02 2.90
CA PHE A 136 -4.65 4.03 1.85
C PHE A 136 -5.99 3.34 2.15
N ALA A 137 -6.15 2.81 3.36
CA ALA A 137 -7.35 2.08 3.74
C ALA A 137 -8.62 2.95 3.67
N THR A 138 -8.55 4.19 4.16
CA THR A 138 -9.66 5.14 4.12
C THR A 138 -10.07 5.46 2.68
N HIS A 139 -9.09 5.72 1.80
CA HIS A 139 -9.37 5.99 0.39
C HIS A 139 -9.90 4.75 -0.35
N ALA A 140 -9.40 3.56 -0.05
CA ALA A 140 -9.90 2.32 -0.63
C ALA A 140 -11.37 2.08 -0.28
N ILE A 141 -11.75 2.23 0.99
CA ILE A 141 -13.16 2.14 1.42
C ILE A 141 -14.01 3.23 0.76
N ALA A 142 -13.55 4.47 0.77
CA ALA A 142 -14.26 5.58 0.12
C ALA A 142 -14.42 5.34 -1.40
N GLY A 143 -13.46 4.67 -2.03
CA GLY A 143 -13.52 4.23 -3.43
C GLY A 143 -14.40 3.01 -3.70
N GLY A 144 -15.01 2.40 -2.66
CA GLY A 144 -15.95 1.29 -2.79
C GLY A 144 -15.32 -0.11 -2.62
N VAL A 145 -14.08 -0.21 -2.18
CA VAL A 145 -13.48 -1.51 -1.83
C VAL A 145 -14.15 -2.04 -0.57
N ASP A 146 -14.68 -3.25 -0.61
CA ASP A 146 -15.31 -3.87 0.56
C ASP A 146 -14.30 -4.19 1.67
N ALA A 147 -14.77 -4.19 2.91
CA ALA A 147 -13.93 -4.34 4.10
C ALA A 147 -13.21 -5.70 4.17
N LYS A 148 -13.79 -6.77 3.60
CA LYS A 148 -13.18 -8.10 3.59
C LYS A 148 -12.00 -8.14 2.62
N THR A 149 -12.19 -7.62 1.41
CA THR A 149 -11.12 -7.45 0.41
C THR A 149 -10.00 -6.56 0.94
N LEU A 150 -10.34 -5.41 1.54
CA LEU A 150 -9.34 -4.53 2.15
C LEU A 150 -8.59 -5.21 3.29
N SER A 151 -9.27 -5.96 4.15
CA SER A 151 -8.65 -6.75 5.22
C SER A 151 -7.63 -7.76 4.67
N GLY A 152 -7.96 -8.42 3.56
CA GLY A 152 -7.04 -9.32 2.84
C GLY A 152 -5.80 -8.58 2.31
N ILE A 153 -5.99 -7.45 1.63
CA ILE A 153 -4.90 -6.61 1.11
C ILE A 153 -3.98 -6.17 2.24
N LEU A 154 -4.55 -5.70 3.33
CA LEU A 154 -3.81 -5.23 4.48
C LEU A 154 -3.19 -6.37 5.31
N GLY A 155 -3.67 -7.62 5.20
CA GLY A 155 -3.23 -8.74 6.03
C GLY A 155 -3.59 -8.53 7.50
N HIS A 156 -4.84 -8.13 7.76
CA HIS A 156 -5.41 -8.11 9.10
C HIS A 156 -5.89 -9.51 9.47
N THR A 157 -5.60 -9.93 10.68
CA THR A 157 -6.04 -11.25 11.20
C THR A 157 -7.54 -11.32 11.45
N ASN A 158 -8.19 -10.17 11.59
CA ASN A 158 -9.63 -10.06 11.80
C ASN A 158 -10.21 -8.92 10.96
N ALA A 159 -11.18 -9.24 10.12
CA ALA A 159 -11.90 -8.28 9.30
C ALA A 159 -12.69 -7.26 10.16
N SER A 160 -13.12 -7.64 11.38
CA SER A 160 -13.78 -6.71 12.31
C SER A 160 -12.92 -5.50 12.61
N PHE A 161 -11.60 -5.66 12.74
CA PHE A 161 -10.69 -4.52 12.94
C PHE A 161 -10.75 -3.51 11.79
N THR A 162 -10.87 -4.00 10.56
CA THR A 162 -11.02 -3.14 9.37
C THR A 162 -12.39 -2.45 9.38
N LEU A 163 -13.43 -3.18 9.73
CA LEU A 163 -14.78 -2.63 9.88
C LEU A 163 -14.82 -1.54 10.96
N ASP A 164 -14.39 -1.83 12.15
CA ASP A 164 -14.44 -0.91 13.30
C ASP A 164 -13.60 0.37 13.06
N THR A 165 -12.49 0.23 12.33
CA THR A 165 -11.55 1.36 12.11
C THR A 165 -11.95 2.25 10.95
N TYR A 166 -12.56 1.69 9.88
CA TYR A 166 -12.73 2.40 8.60
C TYR A 166 -14.17 2.55 8.14
N THR A 167 -15.15 1.88 8.75
CA THR A 167 -16.56 1.94 8.32
C THR A 167 -17.35 3.06 8.95
N HIS A 168 -16.89 4.28 8.85
CA HIS A 168 -17.82 5.39 8.90
C HIS A 168 -18.47 5.50 7.51
N VAL A 169 -19.72 5.05 7.39
CA VAL A 169 -20.51 5.20 6.16
C VAL A 169 -20.64 6.68 5.88
N THR A 170 -19.92 7.18 4.88
CA THR A 170 -20.03 8.58 4.47
C THR A 170 -21.25 8.78 3.57
N THR A 171 -21.75 9.99 3.50
CA THR A 171 -22.85 10.35 2.58
C THR A 171 -22.50 10.01 1.12
N ASP A 172 -21.21 10.11 0.75
CA ASP A 172 -20.75 9.78 -0.59
C ASP A 172 -20.76 8.28 -0.87
N MET A 173 -20.47 7.44 0.13
CA MET A 173 -20.63 5.99 0.01
C MET A 173 -22.10 5.61 -0.19
N GLN A 174 -23.03 6.25 0.52
CA GLN A 174 -24.47 6.04 0.32
C GLN A 174 -24.93 6.46 -1.07
N LYS A 175 -24.47 7.60 -1.58
CA LYS A 175 -24.77 8.05 -2.95
C LYS A 175 -24.24 7.08 -3.99
N ASN A 176 -23.02 6.58 -3.80
CA ASN A 176 -22.40 5.62 -4.71
C ASN A 176 -23.15 4.29 -4.72
N ALA A 177 -23.55 3.78 -3.56
CA ALA A 177 -24.38 2.58 -3.45
C ALA A 177 -25.74 2.79 -4.14
N ALA A 178 -26.41 3.91 -3.92
CA ALA A 178 -27.67 4.24 -4.57
C ALA A 178 -27.53 4.29 -6.11
N LYS A 179 -26.42 4.86 -6.62
CA LYS A 179 -26.13 4.91 -8.05
C LYS A 179 -25.91 3.50 -8.63
N ILE A 180 -25.16 2.63 -7.95
CA ILE A 180 -24.94 1.24 -8.38
C ILE A 180 -26.26 0.49 -8.47
N VAL A 181 -27.10 0.59 -7.43
CA VAL A 181 -28.42 -0.07 -7.40
C VAL A 181 -29.33 0.50 -8.50
N GLY A 182 -29.31 1.83 -8.69
CA GLY A 182 -30.09 2.48 -9.75
C GLY A 182 -29.71 1.98 -11.15
N ASN A 183 -28.41 1.98 -11.47
CA ASN A 183 -27.92 1.48 -12.76
C ASN A 183 -28.33 0.01 -13.00
N PHE A 184 -28.17 -0.83 -11.97
CA PHE A 184 -28.58 -2.24 -12.04
C PHE A 184 -30.08 -2.41 -12.34
N MET A 185 -30.93 -1.62 -11.71
CA MET A 185 -32.39 -1.63 -11.96
C MET A 185 -32.73 -1.11 -13.34
N ASP A 186 -32.07 -0.05 -13.80
CA ASP A 186 -32.27 0.50 -15.14
C ASP A 186 -31.87 -0.51 -16.23
N ASP A 187 -30.78 -1.26 -16.03
CA ASP A 187 -30.34 -2.31 -16.95
C ASP A 187 -31.39 -3.45 -17.04
N ILE A 188 -31.95 -3.88 -15.90
CA ILE A 188 -33.01 -4.87 -15.86
C ILE A 188 -34.26 -4.39 -16.58
N ILE A 189 -34.71 -3.14 -16.28
CA ILE A 189 -35.94 -2.57 -16.87
C ILE A 189 -35.71 -2.28 -18.36
N GLY A 190 -34.53 -1.80 -18.73
CA GLY A 190 -34.14 -1.57 -20.12
C GLY A 190 -34.11 -2.86 -20.96
N GLY A 191 -33.60 -3.97 -20.37
CA GLY A 191 -33.62 -5.29 -20.99
C GLY A 191 -35.03 -5.88 -21.19
N MET A 192 -35.98 -5.56 -20.31
CA MET A 192 -37.37 -6.00 -20.43
C MET A 192 -38.16 -5.26 -21.50
N LYS A 193 -37.74 -4.07 -21.94
CA LYS A 193 -38.39 -3.28 -22.99
C LYS A 193 -37.98 -3.68 -24.40
N ASN A 194 -36.90 -4.44 -24.55
CA ASN A 194 -36.35 -4.86 -25.85
C ASN A 194 -36.52 -6.37 -26.15
N GLY A 195 -37.30 -7.09 -25.38
CA GLY A 195 -37.70 -8.50 -25.59
C GLY A 195 -39.20 -8.59 -25.77
#